data_6822bbc85d063c28c00e7692ee4d1b28
#
_entry.id   6822bbc85d063c28c00e7692ee4d1b28
#
_cell.length_a   1.000
_cell.length_b   1.000
_cell.length_c   1.000
_cell.angle_alpha   90.00
_cell.angle_beta   90.00
_cell.angle_gamma   90.00
#
_symmetry.space_group_name_H-M   'P 1'
#
loop_
_entity.id
_entity.type
_entity.pdbx_description
1 polymer ?
#
loop_
_entity_poly.entity_id
_entity_poly.type
_entity_poly.pdbx_seq_one_letter_code
_entity_poly.pdbx_strand_id
1 'polypeptide(L)'
;MDVAVGARLHRLATALRVSLRGRPPDTLGMLIANGGMFLSDLAFNLRHDLEPAGAVTIALATQVVVGSLALMLLTRIGSAASESHPRPATVLAVFALCGVVRTSVLVVANPSPSWMLWFQQLPPRVCGAIVWFTVSAGLLEWLNRAAGQRMRLETAYRQLLATRATTAAVLCETDVHLSALVVRTRAAIAEVSNRLRRGLTEAELDSCIDRIGELVDREVRPSSHELALPPSEFRSVPVPPLWPSTKARLGAMMRRWPVARPFQPAVVALLAIPVVLADLAVASPEQRGLVALHSAEGLTIQIGSLAVAAVWLAPLLPRLRRSVAVAVTLAVYLALLVVGLVTLVQDAWAGIEIPLSAHLFPAVYAAIAGGAAAAGAQLRAESAQARRVVNLIGRSVSRTRQQLWARRRRLSLSLHGRVQANLTAAILLLQRTRAEYAASGILDVRLIDQVRDAMQAAGQVDSRSPGSASDRLERVAGVWAGIMPVRLVIDQAARARLDADPDSGDAGVEVVRELLLNAARHGGAT
;
A
#
# COMPACT_ATOMS: atom_id res chain seq x y z
N MET A 1 18.25 31.21 9.60
CA MET A 1 18.96 29.91 9.76
C MET A 1 18.45 29.09 10.93
N ASP A 2 17.99 29.72 12.01
CA ASP A 2 17.60 29.06 13.26
C ASP A 2 16.31 28.22 13.22
N VAL A 3 15.28 28.64 12.47
CA VAL A 3 14.00 27.90 12.37
C VAL A 3 14.17 26.52 11.69
N ALA A 4 15.05 26.42 10.71
CA ALA A 4 15.30 25.15 10.02
C ALA A 4 16.11 24.17 10.88
N VAL A 5 17.00 24.64 11.73
CA VAL A 5 17.78 23.83 12.67
C VAL A 5 16.87 23.34 13.80
N GLY A 6 16.07 24.22 14.40
CA GLY A 6 15.11 23.87 15.42
C GLY A 6 14.09 22.81 14.96
N ALA A 7 13.55 22.95 13.74
CA ALA A 7 12.64 21.97 13.16
C ALA A 7 13.31 20.61 12.85
N ARG A 8 14.63 20.58 12.58
CA ARG A 8 15.39 19.33 12.40
C ARG A 8 15.66 18.66 13.74
N LEU A 9 16.09 19.42 14.75
CA LEU A 9 16.31 18.91 16.10
C LEU A 9 15.03 18.37 16.72
N HIS A 10 13.91 19.07 16.55
CA HIS A 10 12.61 18.59 17.01
C HIS A 10 12.20 17.28 16.32
N ARG A 11 12.41 17.16 15.00
CA ARG A 11 12.15 15.91 14.27
C ARG A 11 13.06 14.77 14.72
N LEU A 12 14.34 15.04 14.98
CA LEU A 12 15.27 14.04 15.52
C LEU A 12 14.87 13.60 16.93
N ALA A 13 14.56 14.55 17.81
CA ALA A 13 14.07 14.23 19.16
C ALA A 13 12.77 13.43 19.15
N THR A 14 11.85 13.78 18.26
CA THR A 14 10.60 13.02 18.07
C THR A 14 10.86 11.62 17.52
N ALA A 15 11.74 11.48 16.52
CA ALA A 15 12.13 10.19 15.98
C ALA A 15 12.82 9.32 17.03
N LEU A 16 13.72 9.89 17.81
CA LEU A 16 14.40 9.23 18.93
C LEU A 16 13.40 8.76 20.00
N ARG A 17 12.50 9.64 20.42
CA ARG A 17 11.44 9.32 21.39
C ARG A 17 10.54 8.19 20.90
N VAL A 18 10.19 8.20 19.62
CA VAL A 18 9.38 7.14 19.00
C VAL A 18 10.17 5.84 18.88
N SER A 19 11.47 5.89 18.57
CA SER A 19 12.33 4.70 18.51
C SER A 19 12.53 4.06 19.87
N LEU A 20 12.68 4.85 20.92
CA LEU A 20 12.81 4.38 22.31
C LEU A 20 11.47 3.89 22.92
N ARG A 21 10.33 4.25 22.31
CA ARG A 21 8.99 3.74 22.67
C ARG A 21 8.61 2.48 21.89
N GLY A 22 9.39 2.09 20.91
CA GLY A 22 9.16 0.89 20.12
C GLY A 22 9.35 -0.41 20.92
N ARG A 23 9.23 -1.55 20.24
CA ARG A 23 9.57 -2.85 20.83
C ARG A 23 11.04 -2.85 21.25
N PRO A 24 11.38 -3.48 22.39
CA PRO A 24 12.79 -3.62 22.79
C PRO A 24 13.60 -4.21 21.64
N PRO A 25 14.87 -3.77 21.46
CA PRO A 25 15.71 -4.27 20.39
C PRO A 25 15.79 -5.80 20.48
N ASP A 26 15.56 -6.45 19.34
CA ASP A 26 15.70 -7.88 19.23
C ASP A 26 17.20 -8.30 19.22
N THR A 27 17.45 -9.60 19.14
CA THR A 27 18.82 -10.16 19.11
C THR A 27 19.71 -9.54 18.04
N LEU A 28 19.18 -9.16 16.89
CA LEU A 28 19.94 -8.52 15.81
C LEU A 28 20.41 -7.12 16.20
N GLY A 29 19.57 -6.34 16.89
CA GLY A 29 19.95 -5.02 17.38
C GLY A 29 21.00 -5.05 18.44
N MET A 30 20.91 -6.03 19.31
CA MET A 30 21.94 -6.27 20.30
C MET A 30 23.27 -6.66 19.67
N LEU A 31 23.27 -7.48 18.62
CA LEU A 31 24.48 -7.84 17.89
C LEU A 31 25.12 -6.64 17.20
N ILE A 32 24.33 -5.75 16.60
CA ILE A 32 24.84 -4.51 15.96
C ILE A 32 25.45 -3.58 17.01
N ALA A 33 24.77 -3.36 18.13
CA ALA A 33 25.27 -2.53 19.22
C ALA A 33 26.57 -3.09 19.81
N ASN A 34 26.58 -4.39 20.09
CA ASN A 34 27.73 -5.08 20.65
C ASN A 34 28.94 -5.07 19.70
N GLY A 35 28.73 -5.18 18.38
CA GLY A 35 29.81 -5.12 17.39
C GLY A 35 30.58 -3.78 17.43
N GLY A 36 29.89 -2.65 17.59
CA GLY A 36 30.52 -1.35 17.74
C GLY A 36 31.29 -1.21 19.06
N MET A 37 30.73 -1.72 20.15
CA MET A 37 31.35 -1.69 21.47
C MET A 37 32.55 -2.66 21.58
N PHE A 38 32.48 -3.80 20.89
CA PHE A 38 33.57 -4.80 20.85
C PHE A 38 34.90 -4.19 20.36
N LEU A 39 34.88 -3.40 19.29
CA LEU A 39 36.10 -2.76 18.77
C LEU A 39 36.71 -1.82 19.78
N SER A 40 35.89 -1.07 20.53
CA SER A 40 36.35 -0.20 21.60
C SER A 40 36.97 -0.97 22.78
N ASP A 41 36.40 -2.11 23.16
CA ASP A 41 36.91 -2.94 24.24
C ASP A 41 38.20 -3.68 23.83
N LEU A 42 38.25 -4.15 22.60
CA LEU A 42 39.48 -4.75 22.05
C LEU A 42 40.64 -3.74 22.05
N ALA A 43 40.39 -2.52 21.56
CA ALA A 43 41.39 -1.49 21.56
C ALA A 43 41.88 -1.11 22.98
N PHE A 44 40.94 -1.06 23.95
CA PHE A 44 41.29 -0.82 25.36
C PHE A 44 42.16 -1.94 25.92
N ASN A 45 41.79 -3.19 25.70
CA ASN A 45 42.50 -4.35 26.23
C ASN A 45 43.93 -4.50 25.62
N LEU A 46 44.10 -4.23 24.32
CA LEU A 46 45.40 -4.21 23.65
C LEU A 46 46.31 -3.09 24.16
N ARG A 47 45.76 -1.97 24.61
CA ARG A 47 46.49 -0.85 25.14
C ARG A 47 47.03 -1.08 26.56
N HIS A 48 46.46 -2.02 27.28
CA HIS A 48 46.83 -2.39 28.64
C HIS A 48 47.67 -3.68 28.69
N ASP A 49 48.50 -3.89 27.65
CA ASP A 49 49.47 -4.98 27.54
C ASP A 49 48.91 -6.43 27.67
N LEU A 50 47.63 -6.58 27.38
CA LEU A 50 47.03 -7.89 27.23
C LEU A 50 47.49 -8.55 25.93
N GLU A 51 47.82 -9.82 26.01
CA GLU A 51 48.06 -10.64 24.81
C GLU A 51 46.85 -10.55 23.86
N PRO A 52 47.06 -10.51 22.52
CA PRO A 52 45.97 -10.36 21.56
C PRO A 52 44.84 -11.38 21.72
N ALA A 53 45.16 -12.63 22.03
CA ALA A 53 44.18 -13.68 22.28
C ALA A 53 43.35 -13.43 23.55
N GLY A 54 44.01 -12.99 24.63
CA GLY A 54 43.35 -12.59 25.88
C GLY A 54 42.49 -11.34 25.69
N ALA A 55 42.98 -10.33 24.97
CA ALA A 55 42.25 -9.10 24.66
C ALA A 55 40.95 -9.36 23.88
N VAL A 56 41.00 -10.23 22.87
CA VAL A 56 39.83 -10.69 22.11
C VAL A 56 38.84 -11.45 23.00
N THR A 57 39.34 -12.37 23.81
CA THR A 57 38.50 -13.20 24.69
C THR A 57 37.74 -12.34 25.71
N ILE A 58 38.43 -11.42 26.37
CA ILE A 58 37.82 -10.50 27.36
C ILE A 58 36.81 -9.60 26.68
N ALA A 59 37.15 -9.03 25.50
CA ALA A 59 36.21 -8.18 24.77
C ALA A 59 34.95 -8.96 24.35
N LEU A 60 35.06 -10.21 23.87
CA LEU A 60 33.93 -11.06 23.54
C LEU A 60 33.08 -11.42 24.77
N ALA A 61 33.72 -11.83 25.86
CA ALA A 61 33.03 -12.18 27.11
C ALA A 61 32.24 -10.94 27.64
N THR A 62 32.85 -9.78 27.60
CA THR A 62 32.19 -8.53 27.99
C THR A 62 30.94 -8.27 27.16
N GLN A 63 31.01 -8.44 25.82
CA GLN A 63 29.84 -8.23 24.96
C GLN A 63 28.75 -9.27 25.19
N VAL A 64 29.09 -10.51 25.48
CA VAL A 64 28.10 -11.55 25.82
C VAL A 64 27.37 -11.20 27.12
N VAL A 65 28.11 -10.78 28.17
CA VAL A 65 27.51 -10.39 29.46
C VAL A 65 26.60 -9.17 29.30
N VAL A 66 27.11 -8.12 28.66
CA VAL A 66 26.36 -6.87 28.45
C VAL A 66 25.13 -7.09 27.57
N GLY A 67 25.29 -7.84 26.47
CA GLY A 67 24.19 -8.13 25.55
C GLY A 67 23.10 -9.00 26.20
N SER A 68 23.48 -10.00 26.99
CA SER A 68 22.55 -10.84 27.72
C SER A 68 21.80 -10.06 28.80
N LEU A 69 22.48 -9.22 29.55
CA LEU A 69 21.87 -8.33 30.54
C LEU A 69 20.88 -7.36 29.91
N ALA A 70 21.27 -6.69 28.82
CA ALA A 70 20.41 -5.78 28.10
C ALA A 70 19.15 -6.48 27.58
N LEU A 71 19.30 -7.65 26.96
CA LEU A 71 18.19 -8.44 26.43
C LEU A 71 17.25 -8.86 27.58
N MET A 72 17.79 -9.38 28.69
CA MET A 72 16.99 -9.81 29.84
C MET A 72 16.20 -8.64 30.46
N LEU A 73 16.82 -7.48 30.65
CA LEU A 73 16.15 -6.33 31.25
C LEU A 73 15.08 -5.75 30.32
N LEU A 74 15.38 -5.63 29.04
CA LEU A 74 14.43 -5.07 28.05
C LEU A 74 13.25 -6.01 27.80
N THR A 75 13.46 -7.33 27.82
CA THR A 75 12.35 -8.30 27.72
C THR A 75 11.46 -8.25 28.95
N ARG A 76 12.02 -8.14 30.15
CA ARG A 76 11.23 -7.97 31.40
C ARG A 76 10.45 -6.67 31.42
N ILE A 77 11.04 -5.57 31.02
CA ILE A 77 10.34 -4.27 30.91
C ILE A 77 9.23 -4.34 29.86
N GLY A 78 9.48 -4.98 28.72
CA GLY A 78 8.48 -5.19 27.67
C GLY A 78 7.32 -6.08 28.09
N SER A 79 7.58 -7.14 28.87
CA SER A 79 6.54 -8.04 29.36
C SER A 79 5.70 -7.45 30.52
N ALA A 80 6.31 -6.62 31.38
CA ALA A 80 5.61 -5.93 32.47
C ALA A 80 4.73 -4.78 31.97
N ALA A 81 5.00 -4.23 30.78
CA ALA A 81 4.27 -3.13 30.16
C ALA A 81 3.22 -3.65 29.16
N SER A 82 2.32 -4.55 29.57
CA SER A 82 1.37 -5.22 28.65
C SER A 82 0.41 -4.27 27.91
N GLU A 83 0.26 -3.03 28.33
CA GLU A 83 -0.59 -2.02 27.66
C GLU A 83 0.08 -0.64 27.45
N SER A 84 1.21 -0.36 28.09
CA SER A 84 1.91 0.91 27.96
C SER A 84 3.33 0.73 27.43
N HIS A 85 3.70 1.49 26.40
CA HIS A 85 5.08 1.50 25.91
C HIS A 85 6.06 1.89 27.02
N PRO A 86 7.25 1.24 27.11
CA PRO A 86 8.24 1.58 28.12
C PRO A 86 8.62 3.06 28.03
N ARG A 87 8.79 3.70 29.19
CA ARG A 87 9.22 5.10 29.25
C ARG A 87 10.62 5.20 28.67
N PRO A 88 10.92 6.17 27.76
CA PRO A 88 12.25 6.32 27.17
C PRO A 88 13.37 6.41 28.22
N ALA A 89 13.09 7.04 29.35
CA ALA A 89 14.03 7.14 30.47
C ALA A 89 14.43 5.75 31.02
N THR A 90 13.49 4.82 31.11
CA THR A 90 13.75 3.44 31.57
C THR A 90 14.67 2.70 30.61
N VAL A 91 14.46 2.86 29.32
CA VAL A 91 15.32 2.25 28.27
C VAL A 91 16.73 2.84 28.32
N LEU A 92 16.85 4.15 28.45
CA LEU A 92 18.16 4.82 28.60
C LEU A 92 18.86 4.41 29.89
N ALA A 93 18.14 4.22 31.01
CA ALA A 93 18.70 3.72 32.26
C ALA A 93 19.28 2.30 32.10
N VAL A 94 18.61 1.42 31.35
CA VAL A 94 19.14 0.08 31.01
C VAL A 94 20.43 0.21 30.20
N PHE A 95 20.47 1.10 29.21
CA PHE A 95 21.68 1.30 28.40
C PHE A 95 22.84 1.87 29.25
N ALA A 96 22.54 2.80 30.16
CA ALA A 96 23.54 3.30 31.10
C ALA A 96 24.06 2.19 32.03
N LEU A 97 23.16 1.34 32.57
CA LEU A 97 23.54 0.19 33.40
C LEU A 97 24.43 -0.80 32.61
N CYS A 98 24.14 -1.04 31.36
CA CYS A 98 25.00 -1.85 30.49
C CYS A 98 26.42 -1.25 30.38
N GLY A 99 26.54 0.07 30.28
CA GLY A 99 27.83 0.77 30.32
C GLY A 99 28.59 0.60 31.63
N VAL A 100 27.88 0.66 32.77
CA VAL A 100 28.47 0.41 34.11
C VAL A 100 29.00 -1.02 34.23
N VAL A 101 28.18 -2.02 33.85
CA VAL A 101 28.57 -3.44 33.88
C VAL A 101 29.76 -3.69 32.95
N ARG A 102 29.74 -3.12 31.75
CA ARG A 102 30.84 -3.19 30.79
C ARG A 102 32.13 -2.66 31.39
N THR A 103 32.10 -1.50 32.06
CA THR A 103 33.27 -0.93 32.73
C THR A 103 33.78 -1.86 33.82
N SER A 104 32.89 -2.38 34.64
CA SER A 104 33.25 -3.27 35.76
C SER A 104 33.92 -4.54 35.26
N VAL A 105 33.38 -5.20 34.23
CA VAL A 105 33.96 -6.42 33.65
C VAL A 105 35.37 -6.16 33.11
N LEU A 106 35.57 -5.07 32.37
CA LEU A 106 36.86 -4.77 31.76
C LEU A 106 37.92 -4.34 32.76
N VAL A 107 37.55 -3.64 33.81
CA VAL A 107 38.50 -3.24 34.87
C VAL A 107 38.88 -4.43 35.73
N VAL A 108 37.95 -5.29 36.09
CA VAL A 108 38.22 -6.53 36.85
C VAL A 108 39.12 -7.50 36.06
N ALA A 109 38.93 -7.56 34.74
CA ALA A 109 39.76 -8.39 33.86
C ALA A 109 41.14 -7.77 33.55
N ASN A 110 41.41 -6.55 33.97
CA ASN A 110 42.71 -5.88 33.77
C ASN A 110 43.77 -6.46 34.74
N PRO A 111 45.03 -6.70 34.31
CA PRO A 111 46.10 -7.21 35.18
C PRO A 111 46.35 -6.34 36.43
N SER A 112 46.07 -5.06 36.35
CA SER A 112 46.18 -4.11 37.47
C SER A 112 44.87 -3.40 37.74
N PRO A 113 43.86 -4.08 38.31
CA PRO A 113 42.54 -3.49 38.57
C PRO A 113 42.68 -2.39 39.63
N SER A 114 42.11 -1.18 39.34
CA SER A 114 42.09 -0.10 40.31
C SER A 114 40.76 0.65 40.26
N TRP A 115 40.31 1.17 41.42
CA TRP A 115 39.14 2.00 41.51
C TRP A 115 39.29 3.29 40.70
N MET A 116 40.50 3.81 40.61
CA MET A 116 40.82 5.00 39.82
C MET A 116 40.56 4.75 38.33
N LEU A 117 41.03 3.61 37.83
CA LEU A 117 40.79 3.18 36.45
C LEU A 117 39.28 2.99 36.18
N TRP A 118 38.53 2.42 37.17
CA TRP A 118 37.08 2.26 37.05
C TRP A 118 36.38 3.61 36.90
N PHE A 119 36.65 4.59 37.77
CA PHE A 119 36.06 5.91 37.68
C PHE A 119 36.45 6.65 36.39
N GLN A 120 37.64 6.48 35.93
CA GLN A 120 38.12 7.06 34.67
C GLN A 120 37.40 6.47 33.44
N GLN A 121 37.17 5.20 33.40
CA GLN A 121 36.55 4.52 32.25
C GLN A 121 35.02 4.52 32.24
N LEU A 122 34.38 4.82 33.36
CA LEU A 122 32.92 4.78 33.51
C LEU A 122 32.18 5.76 32.57
N PRO A 123 32.49 7.08 32.55
CA PRO A 123 31.73 8.03 31.73
C PRO A 123 31.78 7.72 30.23
N PRO A 124 32.94 7.48 29.57
CA PRO A 124 32.98 7.22 28.14
C PRO A 124 32.25 5.92 27.76
N ARG A 125 32.31 4.90 28.63
CA ARG A 125 31.63 3.61 28.36
C ARG A 125 30.13 3.69 28.54
N VAL A 126 29.64 4.43 29.54
CA VAL A 126 28.22 4.68 29.71
C VAL A 126 27.69 5.51 28.53
N CYS A 127 28.35 6.59 28.16
CA CYS A 127 27.96 7.39 26.99
C CYS A 127 28.01 6.57 25.70
N GLY A 128 29.08 5.80 25.49
CA GLY A 128 29.22 4.91 24.34
C GLY A 128 28.11 3.85 24.27
N ALA A 129 27.77 3.22 25.40
CA ALA A 129 26.69 2.24 25.45
C ALA A 129 25.33 2.91 25.12
N ILE A 130 25.03 4.07 25.70
CA ILE A 130 23.79 4.82 25.40
C ILE A 130 23.72 5.14 23.89
N VAL A 131 24.78 5.66 23.30
CA VAL A 131 24.83 6.02 21.88
C VAL A 131 24.65 4.79 21.00
N TRP A 132 25.44 3.74 21.21
CA TRP A 132 25.38 2.54 20.36
C TRP A 132 24.05 1.78 20.47
N PHE A 133 23.52 1.60 21.67
CA PHE A 133 22.22 0.95 21.83
C PHE A 133 21.08 1.81 21.25
N THR A 134 21.15 3.13 21.40
CA THR A 134 20.15 4.05 20.83
C THR A 134 20.17 4.04 19.31
N VAL A 135 21.36 4.08 18.69
CA VAL A 135 21.51 4.01 17.22
C VAL A 135 20.99 2.66 16.70
N SER A 136 21.35 1.58 17.38
CA SER A 136 20.92 0.23 17.00
C SER A 136 19.42 0.03 17.15
N ALA A 137 18.83 0.50 18.25
CA ALA A 137 17.38 0.48 18.46
C ALA A 137 16.65 1.31 17.41
N GLY A 138 17.17 2.49 17.08
CA GLY A 138 16.62 3.35 16.02
C GLY A 138 16.67 2.70 14.64
N LEU A 139 17.78 2.08 14.30
CA LEU A 139 17.95 1.37 13.02
C LEU A 139 16.99 0.19 12.89
N LEU A 140 16.85 -0.60 13.95
CA LEU A 140 15.94 -1.76 13.96
C LEU A 140 14.48 -1.36 13.87
N GLU A 141 14.06 -0.39 14.68
CA GLU A 141 12.69 0.11 14.62
C GLU A 141 12.37 0.62 13.22
N TRP A 142 13.32 1.32 12.60
CA TRP A 142 13.19 1.76 11.22
C TRP A 142 13.07 0.58 10.23
N LEU A 143 13.89 -0.49 10.38
CA LEU A 143 13.80 -1.70 9.56
C LEU A 143 12.47 -2.42 9.75
N ASN A 144 12.01 -2.56 11.00
CA ASN A 144 10.74 -3.21 11.34
C ASN A 144 9.53 -2.45 10.77
N ARG A 145 9.53 -1.13 10.87
CA ARG A 145 8.49 -0.29 10.24
C ARG A 145 8.49 -0.44 8.72
N ALA A 146 9.66 -0.45 8.12
CA ALA A 146 9.80 -0.65 6.69
C ALA A 146 9.29 -2.04 6.25
N ALA A 147 9.60 -3.09 7.01
CA ALA A 147 9.10 -4.43 6.78
C ALA A 147 7.57 -4.50 6.94
N GLY A 148 7.03 -3.91 8.00
CA GLY A 148 5.58 -3.86 8.23
C GLY A 148 4.83 -3.10 7.13
N GLN A 149 5.36 -1.98 6.66
CA GLN A 149 4.77 -1.27 5.51
C GLN A 149 4.79 -2.10 4.22
N ARG A 150 5.87 -2.85 3.98
CA ARG A 150 5.97 -3.75 2.83
C ARG A 150 4.93 -4.85 2.89
N MET A 151 4.79 -5.52 4.03
CA MET A 151 3.78 -6.58 4.21
C MET A 151 2.36 -6.06 3.96
N ARG A 152 2.01 -4.89 4.49
CA ARG A 152 0.69 -4.27 4.25
C ARG A 152 0.45 -3.97 2.77
N LEU A 153 1.44 -3.42 2.07
CA LEU A 153 1.32 -3.13 0.64
C LEU A 153 1.24 -4.42 -0.19
N GLU A 154 1.97 -5.45 0.17
CA GLU A 154 1.91 -6.75 -0.51
C GLU A 154 0.57 -7.45 -0.30
N THR A 155 0.03 -7.41 0.92
CA THR A 155 -1.30 -7.95 1.21
C THR A 155 -2.37 -7.22 0.39
N ALA A 156 -2.35 -5.89 0.39
CA ALA A 156 -3.26 -5.07 -0.42
C ALA A 156 -3.13 -5.36 -1.92
N TYR A 157 -1.90 -5.52 -2.42
CA TYR A 157 -1.63 -5.87 -3.81
C TYR A 157 -2.19 -7.24 -4.18
N ARG A 158 -1.96 -8.26 -3.34
CA ARG A 158 -2.50 -9.62 -3.55
C ARG A 158 -4.01 -9.62 -3.56
N GLN A 159 -4.64 -8.93 -2.59
CA GLN A 159 -6.09 -8.79 -2.53
C GLN A 159 -6.67 -8.11 -3.77
N LEU A 160 -6.05 -7.02 -4.24
CA LEU A 160 -6.51 -6.31 -5.44
C LEU A 160 -6.35 -7.14 -6.72
N LEU A 161 -5.27 -7.89 -6.86
CA LEU A 161 -5.08 -8.78 -8.02
C LEU A 161 -6.06 -9.97 -8.00
N ALA A 162 -6.29 -10.58 -6.84
CA ALA A 162 -7.31 -11.60 -6.68
C ALA A 162 -8.70 -11.04 -7.06
N THR A 163 -9.03 -9.85 -6.54
CA THR A 163 -10.28 -9.16 -6.89
C THR A 163 -10.38 -8.84 -8.39
N ARG A 164 -9.30 -8.41 -9.04
CA ARG A 164 -9.27 -8.16 -10.49
C ARG A 164 -9.53 -9.42 -11.29
N ALA A 165 -8.87 -10.51 -10.95
CA ALA A 165 -9.02 -11.79 -11.64
C ALA A 165 -10.45 -12.34 -11.51
N THR A 166 -11.03 -12.28 -10.31
CA THR A 166 -12.40 -12.70 -10.08
C THR A 166 -13.40 -11.81 -10.80
N THR A 167 -13.20 -10.50 -10.78
CA THR A 167 -14.07 -9.57 -11.53
C THR A 167 -14.01 -9.85 -13.04
N ALA A 168 -12.83 -10.16 -13.57
CA ALA A 168 -12.67 -10.53 -14.98
C ALA A 168 -13.35 -11.88 -15.31
N ALA A 169 -13.22 -12.89 -14.44
CA ALA A 169 -13.89 -14.18 -14.60
C ALA A 169 -15.42 -14.04 -14.58
N VAL A 170 -15.94 -13.29 -13.59
CA VAL A 170 -17.38 -12.99 -13.50
C VAL A 170 -17.89 -12.22 -14.71
N LEU A 171 -17.09 -11.28 -15.25
CA LEU A 171 -17.44 -10.60 -16.51
C LEU A 171 -17.58 -11.58 -17.66
N CYS A 172 -16.60 -12.45 -17.84
CA CYS A 172 -16.61 -13.42 -18.93
C CYS A 172 -17.80 -14.40 -18.79
N GLU A 173 -18.01 -14.93 -17.60
CA GLU A 173 -19.14 -15.83 -17.32
C GLU A 173 -20.51 -15.13 -17.50
N THR A 174 -20.62 -13.88 -17.02
CA THR A 174 -21.83 -13.08 -17.21
C THR A 174 -22.08 -12.81 -18.69
N ASP A 175 -21.05 -12.48 -19.48
CA ASP A 175 -21.19 -12.23 -20.93
C ASP A 175 -21.61 -13.48 -21.68
N VAL A 176 -21.07 -14.63 -21.34
CA VAL A 176 -21.48 -15.92 -21.94
C VAL A 176 -22.93 -16.25 -21.57
N HIS A 177 -23.30 -16.12 -20.30
CA HIS A 177 -24.66 -16.40 -19.83
C HIS A 177 -25.69 -15.45 -20.48
N LEU A 178 -25.38 -14.16 -20.53
CA LEU A 178 -26.22 -13.15 -21.16
C LEU A 178 -26.39 -13.37 -22.66
N SER A 179 -25.28 -13.68 -23.35
CA SER A 179 -25.35 -14.00 -24.79
C SER A 179 -26.22 -15.20 -25.06
N ALA A 180 -26.10 -16.27 -24.25
CA ALA A 180 -26.93 -17.46 -24.34
C ALA A 180 -28.40 -17.16 -24.06
N LEU A 181 -28.69 -16.33 -23.06
CA LEU A 181 -30.06 -15.91 -22.72
C LEU A 181 -30.68 -15.09 -23.86
N VAL A 182 -29.97 -14.11 -24.40
CA VAL A 182 -30.45 -13.29 -25.52
C VAL A 182 -30.74 -14.16 -26.75
N VAL A 183 -29.86 -15.11 -27.06
CA VAL A 183 -30.03 -16.02 -28.20
C VAL A 183 -31.26 -16.90 -27.97
N ARG A 184 -31.46 -17.51 -26.78
CA ARG A 184 -32.63 -18.34 -26.44
C ARG A 184 -33.92 -17.53 -26.51
N THR A 185 -33.94 -16.36 -25.90
CA THR A 185 -35.12 -15.48 -25.91
C THR A 185 -35.50 -15.08 -27.33
N ARG A 186 -34.53 -14.69 -28.17
CA ARG A 186 -34.75 -14.37 -29.60
C ARG A 186 -35.27 -15.57 -30.39
N ALA A 187 -34.71 -16.76 -30.16
CA ALA A 187 -35.14 -17.96 -30.83
C ALA A 187 -36.62 -18.33 -30.49
N ALA A 188 -36.96 -18.24 -29.20
CA ALA A 188 -38.34 -18.49 -28.74
C ALA A 188 -39.31 -17.44 -29.30
N ILE A 189 -38.95 -16.18 -29.31
CA ILE A 189 -39.75 -15.11 -29.93
C ILE A 189 -39.93 -15.35 -31.44
N ALA A 190 -38.87 -15.73 -32.16
CA ALA A 190 -38.90 -16.00 -33.58
C ALA A 190 -39.79 -17.22 -33.89
N GLU A 191 -39.76 -18.27 -33.06
CA GLU A 191 -40.60 -19.44 -33.19
C GLU A 191 -42.09 -19.06 -33.09
N VAL A 192 -42.46 -18.33 -32.05
CA VAL A 192 -43.86 -17.88 -31.88
C VAL A 192 -44.27 -16.93 -33.02
N SER A 193 -43.41 -15.99 -33.41
CA SER A 193 -43.66 -15.07 -34.52
C SER A 193 -43.87 -15.80 -35.86
N ASN A 194 -43.13 -16.90 -36.10
CA ASN A 194 -43.30 -17.72 -37.31
C ASN A 194 -44.58 -18.53 -37.29
N ARG A 195 -45.04 -19.02 -36.11
CA ARG A 195 -46.36 -19.68 -35.96
C ARG A 195 -47.48 -18.70 -36.27
N LEU A 196 -47.41 -17.49 -35.73
CA LEU A 196 -48.37 -16.41 -36.01
C LEU A 196 -48.50 -16.06 -37.49
N ARG A 197 -47.49 -16.30 -38.32
CA ARG A 197 -47.51 -16.05 -39.79
C ARG A 197 -48.20 -17.11 -40.59
N ARG A 198 -48.37 -18.35 -40.08
CA ARG A 198 -48.89 -19.50 -40.84
C ARG A 198 -50.42 -19.62 -40.85
N GLY A 199 -51.10 -18.73 -40.16
CA GLY A 199 -52.54 -18.82 -39.91
C GLY A 199 -52.80 -19.58 -38.61
N LEU A 200 -53.72 -19.07 -37.78
CA LEU A 200 -53.94 -19.56 -36.42
C LEU A 200 -55.32 -20.19 -36.28
N THR A 201 -55.37 -21.42 -35.81
CA THR A 201 -56.54 -22.04 -35.21
C THR A 201 -56.68 -21.63 -33.74
N GLU A 202 -57.82 -21.82 -33.11
CA GLU A 202 -58.03 -21.51 -31.69
C GLU A 202 -57.04 -22.26 -30.78
N ALA A 203 -56.76 -23.52 -31.06
CA ALA A 203 -55.80 -24.35 -30.34
C ALA A 203 -54.35 -23.83 -30.47
N GLU A 204 -53.99 -23.26 -31.62
CA GLU A 204 -52.69 -22.66 -31.86
C GLU A 204 -52.54 -21.32 -31.14
N LEU A 205 -53.63 -20.52 -30.99
CA LEU A 205 -53.63 -19.32 -30.16
C LEU A 205 -53.34 -19.64 -28.70
N ASP A 206 -53.99 -20.66 -28.13
CA ASP A 206 -53.74 -21.13 -26.77
C ASP A 206 -52.31 -21.61 -26.59
N SER A 207 -51.80 -22.41 -27.52
CA SER A 207 -50.40 -22.85 -27.51
C SER A 207 -49.40 -21.70 -27.56
N CYS A 208 -49.69 -20.62 -28.30
CA CYS A 208 -48.84 -19.42 -28.33
C CYS A 208 -48.89 -18.64 -27.01
N ILE A 209 -50.06 -18.48 -26.40
CA ILE A 209 -50.25 -17.82 -25.10
C ILE A 209 -49.45 -18.55 -24.02
N ASP A 210 -49.59 -19.89 -23.94
CA ASP A 210 -48.87 -20.71 -22.95
C ASP A 210 -47.35 -20.62 -23.14
N ARG A 211 -46.91 -20.71 -24.40
CA ARG A 211 -45.47 -20.65 -24.71
C ARG A 211 -44.84 -19.31 -24.37
N ILE A 212 -45.54 -18.20 -24.62
CA ILE A 212 -45.03 -16.86 -24.21
C ILE A 212 -45.07 -16.73 -22.69
N GLY A 213 -46.12 -17.26 -22.03
CA GLY A 213 -46.20 -17.30 -20.56
C GLY A 213 -45.04 -18.06 -19.92
N GLU A 214 -44.73 -19.25 -20.42
CA GLU A 214 -43.57 -20.03 -20.00
C GLU A 214 -42.24 -19.25 -20.18
N LEU A 215 -42.07 -18.60 -21.32
CA LEU A 215 -40.88 -17.77 -21.58
C LEU A 215 -40.72 -16.64 -20.55
N VAL A 216 -41.83 -15.97 -20.24
CA VAL A 216 -41.83 -14.89 -19.23
C VAL A 216 -41.51 -15.41 -17.85
N ASP A 217 -42.18 -16.48 -17.40
CA ASP A 217 -42.10 -16.92 -16.01
C ASP A 217 -40.88 -17.80 -15.73
N ARG A 218 -40.45 -18.63 -16.69
CA ARG A 218 -39.31 -19.55 -16.48
C ARG A 218 -37.97 -19.02 -16.93
N GLU A 219 -37.91 -18.07 -17.88
CA GLU A 219 -36.64 -17.58 -18.42
C GLU A 219 -36.40 -16.10 -18.13
N VAL A 220 -37.34 -15.22 -18.51
CA VAL A 220 -37.11 -13.76 -18.46
C VAL A 220 -37.13 -13.23 -17.03
N ARG A 221 -38.13 -13.58 -16.23
CA ARG A 221 -38.28 -13.10 -14.85
C ARG A 221 -37.16 -13.59 -13.92
N PRO A 222 -36.81 -14.90 -13.86
CA PRO A 222 -35.71 -15.37 -13.02
C PRO A 222 -34.38 -14.77 -13.43
N SER A 223 -34.09 -14.70 -14.73
CA SER A 223 -32.84 -14.14 -15.23
C SER A 223 -32.68 -12.63 -14.93
N SER A 224 -33.78 -11.87 -15.01
CA SER A 224 -33.73 -10.43 -14.64
C SER A 224 -33.44 -10.24 -13.15
N HIS A 225 -33.98 -11.13 -12.31
CA HIS A 225 -33.77 -11.11 -10.86
C HIS A 225 -32.34 -11.53 -10.48
N GLU A 226 -31.81 -12.60 -11.09
CA GLU A 226 -30.44 -13.06 -10.90
C GLU A 226 -29.41 -12.01 -11.30
N LEU A 227 -29.67 -11.26 -12.38
CA LEU A 227 -28.81 -10.15 -12.80
C LEU A 227 -28.81 -8.97 -11.84
N ALA A 228 -29.84 -8.80 -11.03
CA ALA A 228 -29.93 -7.75 -10.02
C ALA A 228 -29.07 -8.08 -8.77
N LEU A 229 -28.75 -9.36 -8.51
CA LEU A 229 -27.99 -9.80 -7.36
C LEU A 229 -26.46 -9.62 -7.56
N PRO A 230 -25.68 -9.29 -6.50
CA PRO A 230 -24.22 -9.22 -6.59
C PRO A 230 -23.60 -10.61 -6.77
N PRO A 231 -22.50 -10.74 -7.52
CA PRO A 231 -21.80 -12.01 -7.73
C PRO A 231 -21.13 -12.52 -6.44
N SER A 232 -21.21 -13.83 -6.17
CA SER A 232 -20.97 -14.42 -4.85
C SER A 232 -19.60 -15.04 -4.56
N GLU A 233 -18.67 -15.25 -5.50
CA GLU A 233 -17.43 -15.98 -5.15
C GLU A 233 -16.13 -15.47 -5.78
N PHE A 234 -15.04 -15.56 -4.95
CA PHE A 234 -13.68 -15.16 -5.30
C PHE A 234 -12.76 -16.37 -5.46
N ARG A 235 -12.19 -16.58 -6.64
CA ARG A 235 -11.13 -17.58 -6.87
C ARG A 235 -9.74 -16.98 -6.59
N SER A 236 -8.87 -17.74 -5.91
CA SER A 236 -7.48 -17.36 -5.68
C SER A 236 -6.66 -17.55 -6.97
N VAL A 237 -5.93 -16.51 -7.36
CA VAL A 237 -5.04 -16.53 -8.52
C VAL A 237 -3.61 -16.34 -8.06
N PRO A 238 -2.60 -17.05 -8.64
CA PRO A 238 -1.20 -16.84 -8.34
C PRO A 238 -0.79 -15.39 -8.63
N VAL A 239 -0.17 -14.73 -7.65
CA VAL A 239 0.18 -13.32 -7.74
C VAL A 239 1.70 -13.16 -7.82
N PRO A 240 2.24 -12.47 -8.84
CA PRO A 240 3.67 -12.19 -8.90
C PRO A 240 4.12 -11.31 -7.72
N PRO A 241 5.38 -11.44 -7.25
CA PRO A 241 5.87 -10.66 -6.12
C PRO A 241 5.93 -9.17 -6.45
N LEU A 242 5.46 -8.34 -5.52
CA LEU A 242 5.47 -6.87 -5.66
C LEU A 242 6.89 -6.28 -5.53
N TRP A 243 7.78 -6.99 -4.83
CA TRP A 243 9.10 -6.47 -4.44
C TRP A 243 10.24 -7.15 -5.20
N PRO A 244 11.28 -6.40 -5.56
CA PRO A 244 12.49 -6.97 -6.14
C PRO A 244 13.21 -7.87 -5.13
N SER A 245 14.03 -8.81 -5.61
CA SER A 245 14.86 -9.68 -4.78
C SER A 245 15.83 -8.88 -3.90
N THR A 246 16.30 -9.49 -2.81
CA THR A 246 17.25 -8.85 -1.87
C THR A 246 18.53 -8.40 -2.58
N LYS A 247 19.06 -9.21 -3.51
CA LYS A 247 20.25 -8.86 -4.32
C LYS A 247 20.00 -7.62 -5.19
N ALA A 248 18.85 -7.55 -5.85
CA ALA A 248 18.47 -6.39 -6.66
C ALA A 248 18.28 -5.12 -5.80
N ARG A 249 17.78 -5.26 -4.56
CA ARG A 249 17.65 -4.15 -3.61
C ARG A 249 19.00 -3.62 -3.15
N LEU A 250 19.94 -4.49 -2.78
CA LEU A 250 21.28 -4.09 -2.39
C LEU A 250 21.94 -3.29 -3.51
N GLY A 251 21.89 -3.80 -4.73
CA GLY A 251 22.39 -3.08 -5.90
C GLY A 251 21.69 -1.74 -6.14
N ALA A 252 20.37 -1.65 -5.91
CA ALA A 252 19.63 -0.40 -6.01
C ALA A 252 19.97 0.59 -4.90
N MET A 253 20.19 0.12 -3.67
CA MET A 253 20.67 0.92 -2.55
C MET A 253 22.06 1.52 -2.82
N MET A 254 22.99 0.69 -3.27
CA MET A 254 24.34 1.17 -3.65
C MET A 254 24.30 2.22 -4.76
N ARG A 255 23.42 2.04 -5.75
CA ARG A 255 23.23 3.05 -6.81
C ARG A 255 22.63 4.37 -6.33
N ARG A 256 21.87 4.35 -5.22
CA ARG A 256 21.24 5.55 -4.63
C ARG A 256 22.08 6.24 -3.55
N TRP A 257 23.09 5.57 -3.04
CA TRP A 257 23.93 6.11 -1.97
C TRP A 257 24.45 7.51 -2.27
N PRO A 258 25.07 7.78 -3.42
CA PRO A 258 25.58 9.13 -3.70
C PRO A 258 24.50 10.21 -3.77
N VAL A 259 23.27 9.83 -4.14
CA VAL A 259 22.15 10.77 -4.34
C VAL A 259 21.37 11.02 -3.03
N ALA A 260 21.51 10.13 -2.05
CA ALA A 260 20.71 10.12 -0.82
C ALA A 260 21.28 10.99 0.32
N ARG A 261 22.02 12.03 -0.01
CA ARG A 261 22.74 12.87 0.98
C ARG A 261 23.69 12.02 1.83
N PRO A 262 24.75 11.46 1.23
CA PRO A 262 25.67 10.56 1.92
C PRO A 262 26.39 11.26 3.08
N PHE A 263 26.65 12.55 2.98
CA PHE A 263 27.37 13.33 3.99
C PHE A 263 26.40 14.01 4.95
N GLN A 264 26.47 13.67 6.24
CA GLN A 264 25.56 14.16 7.28
C GLN A 264 26.32 14.68 8.50
N PRO A 265 26.99 15.85 8.39
CA PRO A 265 27.85 16.37 9.45
C PRO A 265 27.12 16.59 10.77
N ALA A 266 25.86 17.06 10.74
CA ALA A 266 25.09 17.29 11.96
C ALA A 266 24.75 15.99 12.72
N VAL A 267 24.54 14.87 12.02
CA VAL A 267 24.29 13.58 12.67
C VAL A 267 25.58 13.05 13.29
N VAL A 268 26.70 13.18 12.58
CA VAL A 268 28.01 12.77 13.08
C VAL A 268 28.40 13.60 14.31
N ALA A 269 28.21 14.92 14.27
CA ALA A 269 28.47 15.79 15.43
C ALA A 269 27.62 15.40 16.63
N LEU A 270 26.28 15.13 16.43
CA LEU A 270 25.38 14.74 17.50
C LEU A 270 25.80 13.42 18.17
N LEU A 271 26.37 12.49 17.42
CA LEU A 271 26.82 11.19 17.94
C LEU A 271 28.23 11.25 18.53
N ALA A 272 29.11 12.08 17.99
CA ALA A 272 30.50 12.18 18.41
C ALA A 272 30.73 13.08 19.65
N ILE A 273 30.01 14.21 19.75
CA ILE A 273 30.15 15.16 20.85
C ILE A 273 29.98 14.52 22.23
N PRO A 274 28.95 13.70 22.53
CA PRO A 274 28.83 13.07 23.83
C PRO A 274 29.98 12.15 24.18
N VAL A 275 30.60 11.49 23.21
CA VAL A 275 31.76 10.61 23.41
C VAL A 275 32.96 11.44 23.77
N VAL A 276 33.24 12.51 23.03
CA VAL A 276 34.36 13.44 23.31
C VAL A 276 34.19 14.10 24.67
N LEU A 277 32.98 14.56 25.01
CA LEU A 277 32.72 15.16 26.34
C LEU A 277 32.98 14.15 27.47
N ALA A 278 32.65 12.89 27.25
CA ALA A 278 32.90 11.82 28.21
C ALA A 278 34.43 11.55 28.35
N ASP A 279 35.18 11.55 27.24
CA ASP A 279 36.62 11.39 27.24
C ASP A 279 37.29 12.55 27.98
N LEU A 280 36.80 13.79 27.78
CA LEU A 280 37.28 14.98 28.51
C LEU A 280 37.02 14.92 30.03
N ALA A 281 35.88 14.36 30.44
CA ALA A 281 35.58 14.22 31.86
C ALA A 281 36.54 13.28 32.57
N VAL A 282 37.19 12.38 31.83
CA VAL A 282 38.09 11.34 32.34
C VAL A 282 39.58 11.79 32.30
N ALA A 283 39.93 12.71 31.43
CA ALA A 283 41.29 13.18 31.31
C ALA A 283 41.82 13.77 32.63
N SER A 284 43.09 13.51 32.93
CA SER A 284 43.73 14.07 34.11
C SER A 284 43.66 15.60 34.10
N PRO A 285 43.60 16.27 35.26
CA PRO A 285 43.49 17.72 35.32
C PRO A 285 44.60 18.43 34.53
N GLU A 286 45.79 17.85 34.51
CA GLU A 286 46.98 18.39 33.81
C GLU A 286 46.88 18.26 32.30
N GLN A 287 46.31 17.15 31.82
CA GLN A 287 46.17 16.89 30.39
C GLN A 287 44.81 17.36 29.81
N ARG A 288 43.85 17.72 30.67
CA ARG A 288 42.45 18.01 30.23
C ARG A 288 42.39 19.12 29.17
N GLY A 289 43.24 20.17 29.31
CA GLY A 289 43.30 21.22 28.32
C GLY A 289 43.83 20.76 26.95
N LEU A 290 44.88 19.93 26.96
CA LEU A 290 45.44 19.36 25.74
C LEU A 290 44.50 18.37 25.08
N VAL A 291 43.90 17.46 25.84
CA VAL A 291 42.89 16.52 25.35
C VAL A 291 41.68 17.24 24.75
N ALA A 292 41.22 18.32 25.40
CA ALA A 292 40.14 19.17 24.88
C ALA A 292 40.51 19.79 23.53
N LEU A 293 41.69 20.36 23.44
CA LEU A 293 42.18 21.03 22.22
C LEU A 293 42.30 20.04 21.05
N HIS A 294 43.00 18.93 21.25
CA HIS A 294 43.22 17.93 20.20
C HIS A 294 41.93 17.19 19.79
N SER A 295 41.08 16.85 20.75
CA SER A 295 39.75 16.27 20.43
C SER A 295 38.86 17.24 19.66
N ALA A 296 38.87 18.54 20.03
CA ALA A 296 38.12 19.56 19.31
C ALA A 296 38.70 19.81 17.90
N GLU A 297 40.03 19.80 17.76
CA GLU A 297 40.71 19.90 16.48
C GLU A 297 40.37 18.73 15.56
N GLY A 298 40.56 17.49 16.01
CA GLY A 298 40.25 16.28 15.25
C GLY A 298 38.77 16.21 14.84
N LEU A 299 37.87 16.54 15.78
CA LEU A 299 36.44 16.58 15.50
C LEU A 299 36.06 17.68 14.49
N THR A 300 36.67 18.86 14.64
CA THR A 300 36.45 20.00 13.74
C THR A 300 36.92 19.68 12.33
N ILE A 301 38.11 19.08 12.19
CA ILE A 301 38.64 18.66 10.88
C ILE A 301 37.72 17.62 10.24
N GLN A 302 37.31 16.60 10.97
CA GLN A 302 36.47 15.54 10.41
C GLN A 302 35.06 16.03 10.08
N ILE A 303 34.38 16.73 11.00
CA ILE A 303 33.04 17.27 10.78
C ILE A 303 33.07 18.39 9.73
N GLY A 304 34.09 19.23 9.77
CA GLY A 304 34.31 20.29 8.78
C GLY A 304 34.52 19.73 7.39
N SER A 305 35.38 18.71 7.24
CA SER A 305 35.60 18.01 5.97
C SER A 305 34.32 17.39 5.45
N LEU A 306 33.51 16.77 6.34
CA LEU A 306 32.20 16.21 6.00
C LEU A 306 31.21 17.31 5.60
N ALA A 307 31.25 18.48 6.24
CA ALA A 307 30.41 19.62 5.89
C ALA A 307 30.79 20.20 4.52
N VAL A 308 32.11 20.34 4.25
CA VAL A 308 32.61 20.73 2.93
C VAL A 308 32.14 19.73 1.85
N ALA A 309 32.29 18.43 2.11
CA ALA A 309 31.80 17.39 1.20
C ALA A 309 30.28 17.48 0.99
N ALA A 310 29.50 17.77 2.04
CA ALA A 310 28.05 17.92 1.96
C ALA A 310 27.63 19.16 1.13
N VAL A 311 28.39 20.25 1.19
CA VAL A 311 28.10 21.50 0.47
C VAL A 311 28.58 21.42 -0.98
N TRP A 312 29.80 20.96 -1.20
CA TRP A 312 30.46 21.04 -2.50
C TRP A 312 30.37 19.74 -3.32
N LEU A 313 30.58 18.59 -2.70
CA LEU A 313 30.58 17.32 -3.43
C LEU A 313 29.18 16.74 -3.60
N ALA A 314 28.30 16.79 -2.58
CA ALA A 314 26.98 16.18 -2.67
C ALA A 314 26.13 16.70 -3.84
N PRO A 315 26.13 17.99 -4.22
CA PRO A 315 25.39 18.46 -5.40
C PRO A 315 25.99 17.98 -6.74
N LEU A 316 27.28 17.62 -6.77
CA LEU A 316 27.96 17.14 -7.96
C LEU A 316 27.75 15.63 -8.18
N LEU A 317 27.60 14.84 -7.11
CA LEU A 317 27.46 13.38 -7.19
C LEU A 317 26.37 12.92 -8.18
N PRO A 318 25.16 13.53 -8.25
CA PRO A 318 24.13 13.12 -9.21
C PRO A 318 24.52 13.32 -10.69
N ARG A 319 25.51 14.23 -10.94
CA ARG A 319 25.99 14.54 -12.31
C ARG A 319 27.09 13.59 -12.77
N LEU A 320 27.73 12.86 -11.87
CA LEU A 320 28.78 11.90 -12.16
C LEU A 320 28.21 10.55 -12.65
N ARG A 321 29.06 9.78 -13.36
CA ARG A 321 28.76 8.37 -13.58
C ARG A 321 28.60 7.65 -12.23
N ARG A 322 27.62 6.78 -12.10
CA ARG A 322 27.24 6.16 -10.82
C ARG A 322 28.38 5.47 -10.09
N SER A 323 29.25 4.75 -10.81
CA SER A 323 30.43 4.10 -10.25
C SER A 323 31.41 5.12 -9.68
N VAL A 324 31.62 6.22 -10.38
CA VAL A 324 32.49 7.32 -9.94
C VAL A 324 31.89 7.99 -8.70
N ALA A 325 30.59 8.25 -8.68
CA ALA A 325 29.91 8.84 -7.54
C ALA A 325 30.00 7.96 -6.27
N VAL A 326 29.86 6.63 -6.41
CA VAL A 326 30.08 5.68 -5.30
C VAL A 326 31.55 5.71 -4.86
N ALA A 327 32.50 5.66 -5.80
CA ALA A 327 33.93 5.71 -5.50
C ALA A 327 34.33 7.00 -4.76
N VAL A 328 33.82 8.16 -5.21
CA VAL A 328 34.04 9.46 -4.55
C VAL A 328 33.47 9.45 -3.13
N THR A 329 32.25 8.90 -2.93
CA THR A 329 31.64 8.81 -1.60
C THR A 329 32.47 7.94 -0.66
N LEU A 330 32.92 6.78 -1.12
CA LEU A 330 33.79 5.88 -0.35
C LEU A 330 35.17 6.52 -0.09
N ALA A 331 35.74 7.24 -1.06
CA ALA A 331 36.99 7.94 -0.89
C ALA A 331 36.91 9.02 0.21
N VAL A 332 35.80 9.75 0.31
CA VAL A 332 35.57 10.71 1.41
C VAL A 332 35.56 10.00 2.76
N TYR A 333 34.86 8.88 2.91
CA TYR A 333 34.84 8.14 4.17
C TYR A 333 36.21 7.54 4.52
N LEU A 334 36.95 7.06 3.51
CA LEU A 334 38.33 6.59 3.70
C LEU A 334 39.26 7.73 4.10
N ALA A 335 39.11 8.91 3.49
CA ALA A 335 39.86 10.09 3.86
C ALA A 335 39.61 10.52 5.31
N LEU A 336 38.33 10.48 5.77
CA LEU A 336 38.00 10.74 7.16
C LEU A 336 38.66 9.74 8.12
N LEU A 337 38.67 8.46 7.73
CA LEU A 337 39.34 7.41 8.51
C LEU A 337 40.86 7.65 8.58
N VAL A 338 41.47 8.00 7.45
CA VAL A 338 42.90 8.33 7.39
C VAL A 338 43.22 9.57 8.24
N VAL A 339 42.39 10.60 8.18
CA VAL A 339 42.54 11.79 9.05
C VAL A 339 42.48 11.36 10.52
N GLY A 340 41.51 10.53 10.91
CA GLY A 340 41.43 10.01 12.27
C GLY A 340 42.66 9.19 12.69
N LEU A 341 43.23 8.40 11.80
CA LEU A 341 44.48 7.65 12.08
C LEU A 341 45.70 8.58 12.21
N VAL A 342 45.80 9.61 11.35
CA VAL A 342 46.89 10.59 11.41
C VAL A 342 46.84 11.37 12.71
N THR A 343 45.67 11.87 13.12
CA THR A 343 45.50 12.56 14.40
C THR A 343 45.83 11.66 15.59
N LEU A 344 45.42 10.38 15.54
CA LEU A 344 45.76 9.39 16.56
C LEU A 344 47.30 9.21 16.69
N VAL A 345 48.01 9.11 15.56
CA VAL A 345 49.47 8.97 15.55
C VAL A 345 50.15 10.25 16.07
N GLN A 346 49.66 11.42 15.69
CA GLN A 346 50.18 12.72 16.19
C GLN A 346 50.03 12.84 17.71
N ASP A 347 48.86 12.47 18.24
CA ASP A 347 48.59 12.50 19.67
C ASP A 347 49.47 11.51 20.44
N ALA A 348 49.65 10.30 19.88
CA ALA A 348 50.55 9.31 20.46
C ALA A 348 52.03 9.80 20.50
N TRP A 349 52.48 10.50 19.46
CA TRP A 349 53.82 11.10 19.45
C TRP A 349 53.95 12.27 20.42
N ALA A 350 52.88 13.02 20.64
CA ALA A 350 52.85 14.11 21.63
C ALA A 350 52.69 13.60 23.08
N GLY A 351 52.60 12.28 23.30
CA GLY A 351 52.37 11.69 24.62
C GLY A 351 50.98 11.97 25.18
N ILE A 352 50.01 12.32 24.31
CA ILE A 352 48.63 12.63 24.70
C ILE A 352 47.80 11.37 24.58
N GLU A 353 47.22 10.94 25.68
CA GLU A 353 46.40 9.75 25.71
C GLU A 353 44.92 10.05 25.36
N ILE A 354 44.63 10.16 24.06
CA ILE A 354 43.24 10.28 23.60
C ILE A 354 42.70 8.90 23.17
N PRO A 355 41.47 8.54 23.56
CA PRO A 355 40.89 7.26 23.18
C PRO A 355 40.72 7.12 21.65
N LEU A 356 40.97 5.92 21.13
CA LEU A 356 40.76 5.56 19.72
C LEU A 356 39.37 5.95 19.20
N SER A 357 38.38 5.93 20.10
CA SER A 357 37.00 6.30 19.81
C SER A 357 36.85 7.73 19.31
N ALA A 358 37.60 8.70 19.86
CA ALA A 358 37.53 10.10 19.46
C ALA A 358 38.02 10.31 18.02
N HIS A 359 39.01 9.52 17.58
CA HIS A 359 39.60 9.63 16.25
C HIS A 359 38.85 8.88 15.15
N LEU A 360 38.35 7.65 15.43
CA LEU A 360 37.77 6.77 14.40
C LEU A 360 36.26 6.81 14.33
N PHE A 361 35.58 7.07 15.45
CA PHE A 361 34.12 7.01 15.48
C PHE A 361 33.41 8.01 14.57
N PRO A 362 33.89 9.25 14.38
CA PRO A 362 33.26 10.17 13.44
C PRO A 362 33.21 9.61 12.01
N ALA A 363 34.27 8.94 11.54
CA ALA A 363 34.28 8.29 10.22
C ALA A 363 33.28 7.11 10.15
N VAL A 364 33.22 6.28 11.20
CA VAL A 364 32.28 5.17 11.31
C VAL A 364 30.83 5.69 11.37
N TYR A 365 30.57 6.71 12.17
CA TYR A 365 29.25 7.34 12.24
C TYR A 365 28.84 7.98 10.91
N ALA A 366 29.79 8.56 10.17
CA ALA A 366 29.54 9.11 8.85
C ALA A 366 29.11 8.01 7.85
N ALA A 367 29.79 6.87 7.85
CA ALA A 367 29.46 5.74 7.00
C ALA A 367 28.09 5.13 7.35
N ILE A 368 27.80 4.97 8.65
CA ILE A 368 26.50 4.46 9.14
C ILE A 368 25.37 5.43 8.77
N ALA A 369 25.54 6.73 9.03
CA ALA A 369 24.53 7.74 8.73
C ALA A 369 24.26 7.84 7.22
N GLY A 370 25.31 7.80 6.39
CA GLY A 370 25.20 7.79 4.94
C GLY A 370 24.51 6.52 4.41
N GLY A 371 24.88 5.36 4.93
CA GLY A 371 24.25 4.08 4.61
C GLY A 371 22.77 4.05 4.99
N ALA A 372 22.43 4.53 6.19
CA ALA A 372 21.03 4.63 6.65
C ALA A 372 20.21 5.60 5.78
N ALA A 373 20.80 6.73 5.37
CA ALA A 373 20.15 7.66 4.46
C ALA A 373 19.88 7.04 3.08
N ALA A 374 20.84 6.29 2.53
CA ALA A 374 20.70 5.57 1.27
C ALA A 374 19.61 4.50 1.34
N ALA A 375 19.63 3.68 2.38
CA ALA A 375 18.61 2.66 2.63
C ALA A 375 17.23 3.30 2.79
N GLY A 376 17.13 4.42 3.53
CA GLY A 376 15.88 5.18 3.68
C GLY A 376 15.35 5.75 2.37
N ALA A 377 16.23 6.30 1.53
CA ALA A 377 15.85 6.80 0.22
C ALA A 377 15.36 5.67 -0.71
N GLN A 378 16.03 4.52 -0.68
CA GLN A 378 15.62 3.34 -1.43
C GLN A 378 14.23 2.87 -0.99
N LEU A 379 14.01 2.71 0.32
CA LEU A 379 12.73 2.27 0.87
C LEU A 379 11.58 3.21 0.53
N ARG A 380 11.82 4.53 0.62
CA ARG A 380 10.79 5.52 0.22
C ARG A 380 10.44 5.40 -1.25
N ALA A 381 11.42 5.21 -2.13
CA ALA A 381 11.18 5.06 -3.56
C ALA A 381 10.44 3.76 -3.89
N GLU A 382 10.83 2.63 -3.29
CA GLU A 382 10.13 1.35 -3.44
C GLU A 382 8.69 1.46 -2.95
N SER A 383 8.48 2.04 -1.77
CA SER A 383 7.14 2.23 -1.21
C SER A 383 6.27 3.16 -2.08
N ALA A 384 6.85 4.23 -2.64
CA ALA A 384 6.15 5.12 -3.55
C ALA A 384 5.76 4.40 -4.86
N GLN A 385 6.67 3.59 -5.42
CA GLN A 385 6.40 2.79 -6.61
C GLN A 385 5.29 1.75 -6.33
N ALA A 386 5.40 1.02 -5.23
CA ALA A 386 4.42 0.03 -4.82
C ALA A 386 3.02 0.66 -4.62
N ARG A 387 2.95 1.82 -3.94
CA ARG A 387 1.68 2.57 -3.79
C ARG A 387 1.09 2.99 -5.14
N ARG A 388 1.91 3.42 -6.10
CA ARG A 388 1.44 3.75 -7.45
C ARG A 388 0.82 2.54 -8.13
N VAL A 389 1.48 1.39 -8.08
CA VAL A 389 0.96 0.12 -8.66
C VAL A 389 -0.35 -0.29 -8.00
N VAL A 390 -0.41 -0.30 -6.67
CA VAL A 390 -1.62 -0.61 -5.91
C VAL A 390 -2.78 0.33 -6.27
N ASN A 391 -2.51 1.64 -6.36
CA ASN A 391 -3.53 2.63 -6.74
C ASN A 391 -4.01 2.47 -8.19
N LEU A 392 -3.11 2.14 -9.13
CA LEU A 392 -3.48 1.90 -10.53
C LEU A 392 -4.38 0.67 -10.65
N ILE A 393 -4.01 -0.44 -9.98
CA ILE A 393 -4.83 -1.66 -9.97
C ILE A 393 -6.17 -1.39 -9.28
N GLY A 394 -6.18 -0.70 -8.14
CA GLY A 394 -7.41 -0.33 -7.43
C GLY A 394 -8.38 0.47 -8.29
N ARG A 395 -7.89 1.47 -9.03
CA ARG A 395 -8.71 2.24 -10.00
C ARG A 395 -9.21 1.36 -11.14
N SER A 396 -8.36 0.47 -11.67
CA SER A 396 -8.77 -0.46 -12.73
C SER A 396 -9.90 -1.38 -12.25
N VAL A 397 -9.76 -1.99 -11.07
CA VAL A 397 -10.78 -2.86 -10.46
C VAL A 397 -12.09 -2.11 -10.22
N SER A 398 -12.02 -0.88 -9.66
CA SER A 398 -13.21 -0.06 -9.43
C SER A 398 -13.94 0.27 -10.73
N ARG A 399 -13.22 0.67 -11.78
CA ARG A 399 -13.82 0.94 -13.11
C ARG A 399 -14.47 -0.31 -13.70
N THR A 400 -13.79 -1.45 -13.64
CA THR A 400 -14.33 -2.71 -14.16
C THR A 400 -15.60 -3.13 -13.40
N ARG A 401 -15.61 -2.99 -12.05
CA ARG A 401 -16.81 -3.24 -11.24
C ARG A 401 -17.96 -2.32 -11.59
N GLN A 402 -17.70 -1.04 -11.77
CA GLN A 402 -18.72 -0.07 -12.19
C GLN A 402 -19.30 -0.40 -13.57
N GLN A 403 -18.43 -0.78 -14.53
CA GLN A 403 -18.86 -1.20 -15.87
C GLN A 403 -19.71 -2.46 -15.81
N LEU A 404 -19.28 -3.48 -15.04
CA LEU A 404 -20.03 -4.70 -14.83
C LEU A 404 -21.40 -4.41 -14.22
N TRP A 405 -21.42 -3.63 -13.14
CA TRP A 405 -22.66 -3.28 -12.47
C TRP A 405 -23.63 -2.51 -13.39
N ALA A 406 -23.12 -1.52 -14.11
CA ALA A 406 -23.91 -0.74 -15.05
C ALA A 406 -24.46 -1.61 -16.20
N ARG A 407 -23.66 -2.59 -16.69
CA ARG A 407 -24.09 -3.51 -17.73
C ARG A 407 -25.16 -4.48 -17.22
N ARG A 408 -24.94 -5.11 -16.06
CA ARG A 408 -25.94 -5.98 -15.42
C ARG A 408 -27.25 -5.25 -15.16
N ARG A 409 -27.18 -4.04 -14.59
CA ARG A 409 -28.35 -3.22 -14.32
C ARG A 409 -29.11 -2.86 -15.59
N ARG A 410 -28.41 -2.44 -16.65
CA ARG A 410 -29.05 -2.14 -17.95
C ARG A 410 -29.76 -3.37 -18.53
N LEU A 411 -29.13 -4.54 -18.45
CA LEU A 411 -29.72 -5.78 -18.95
C LEU A 411 -30.89 -6.25 -18.09
N SER A 412 -30.77 -6.18 -16.77
CA SER A 412 -31.88 -6.46 -15.86
C SER A 412 -33.10 -5.58 -16.17
N LEU A 413 -32.88 -4.27 -16.30
CA LEU A 413 -33.92 -3.31 -16.67
C LEU A 413 -34.52 -3.58 -18.08
N SER A 414 -33.65 -3.94 -19.04
CA SER A 414 -34.13 -4.29 -20.40
C SER A 414 -34.98 -5.55 -20.42
N LEU A 415 -34.57 -6.58 -19.66
CA LEU A 415 -35.36 -7.83 -19.55
C LEU A 415 -36.64 -7.59 -18.80
N HIS A 416 -36.58 -6.94 -17.64
CA HIS A 416 -37.77 -6.70 -16.82
C HIS A 416 -38.71 -5.70 -17.46
N GLY A 417 -38.23 -4.57 -17.88
CA GLY A 417 -39.06 -3.51 -18.47
C GLY A 417 -39.47 -3.83 -19.91
N ARG A 418 -38.52 -3.96 -20.82
CA ARG A 418 -38.81 -4.06 -22.26
C ARG A 418 -39.33 -5.43 -22.66
N VAL A 419 -38.57 -6.48 -22.36
CA VAL A 419 -38.91 -7.82 -22.84
C VAL A 419 -40.18 -8.30 -22.16
N GLN A 420 -40.25 -8.24 -20.85
CA GLN A 420 -41.40 -8.71 -20.08
C GLN A 420 -42.66 -7.91 -20.40
N ALA A 421 -42.59 -6.58 -20.52
CA ALA A 421 -43.76 -5.77 -20.84
C ALA A 421 -44.33 -6.09 -22.24
N ASN A 422 -43.45 -6.19 -23.25
CA ASN A 422 -43.86 -6.48 -24.61
C ASN A 422 -44.42 -7.92 -24.76
N LEU A 423 -43.81 -8.89 -24.06
CA LEU A 423 -44.36 -10.27 -24.04
C LEU A 423 -45.72 -10.33 -23.32
N THR A 424 -45.89 -9.60 -22.21
CA THR A 424 -47.16 -9.47 -21.53
C THR A 424 -48.22 -8.80 -22.42
N ALA A 425 -47.84 -7.73 -23.14
CA ALA A 425 -48.74 -7.10 -24.12
C ALA A 425 -49.16 -8.09 -25.22
N ALA A 426 -48.21 -8.88 -25.73
CA ALA A 426 -48.51 -9.91 -26.73
C ALA A 426 -49.46 -10.96 -26.20
N ILE A 427 -49.31 -11.41 -24.94
CA ILE A 427 -50.26 -12.33 -24.30
C ILE A 427 -51.67 -11.73 -24.23
N LEU A 428 -51.81 -10.49 -23.75
CA LEU A 428 -53.09 -9.81 -23.62
C LEU A 428 -53.78 -9.61 -24.97
N LEU A 429 -53.02 -9.22 -26.01
CA LEU A 429 -53.51 -9.08 -27.38
C LEU A 429 -53.98 -10.43 -27.93
N LEU A 430 -53.25 -11.54 -27.72
CA LEU A 430 -53.64 -12.87 -28.13
C LEU A 430 -54.92 -13.35 -27.39
N GLN A 431 -55.02 -13.07 -26.09
CA GLN A 431 -56.22 -13.38 -25.31
C GLN A 431 -57.44 -12.61 -25.85
N ARG A 432 -57.28 -11.35 -26.20
CA ARG A 432 -58.31 -10.54 -26.84
C ARG A 432 -58.66 -11.10 -28.22
N THR A 433 -57.69 -11.40 -29.06
CA THR A 433 -57.90 -12.01 -30.39
C THR A 433 -58.67 -13.30 -30.28
N ARG A 434 -58.36 -14.13 -29.27
CA ARG A 434 -59.08 -15.38 -28.98
C ARG A 434 -60.56 -15.13 -28.61
N ALA A 435 -60.81 -14.15 -27.72
CA ALA A 435 -62.18 -13.82 -27.31
C ALA A 435 -63.02 -13.29 -28.49
N GLU A 436 -62.44 -12.44 -29.32
CA GLU A 436 -63.10 -11.90 -30.53
C GLU A 436 -63.35 -13.00 -31.57
N TYR A 437 -62.36 -13.91 -31.76
CA TYR A 437 -62.55 -15.09 -32.66
C TYR A 437 -63.62 -16.01 -32.17
N ALA A 438 -63.72 -16.32 -30.89
CA ALA A 438 -64.80 -17.14 -30.31
C ALA A 438 -66.16 -16.48 -30.45
N ALA A 439 -66.24 -15.15 -30.46
CA ALA A 439 -67.50 -14.43 -30.62
C ALA A 439 -67.96 -14.25 -32.08
N SER A 440 -67.02 -14.07 -33.01
CA SER A 440 -67.32 -13.69 -34.40
C SER A 440 -66.94 -14.71 -35.46
N GLY A 441 -66.14 -15.73 -35.10
CA GLY A 441 -65.53 -16.66 -36.06
C GLY A 441 -64.55 -16.05 -37.05
N ILE A 442 -64.21 -14.74 -36.90
CA ILE A 442 -63.34 -13.99 -37.81
C ILE A 442 -62.12 -13.53 -37.05
N LEU A 443 -60.95 -13.82 -37.60
CA LEU A 443 -59.67 -13.45 -37.02
C LEU A 443 -59.33 -11.98 -37.41
N ASP A 444 -59.16 -11.09 -36.42
CA ASP A 444 -58.77 -9.69 -36.70
C ASP A 444 -57.26 -9.64 -36.99
N VAL A 445 -56.93 -9.40 -38.27
CA VAL A 445 -55.57 -9.29 -38.78
C VAL A 445 -54.80 -8.15 -38.11
N ARG A 446 -55.46 -7.08 -37.73
CA ARG A 446 -54.85 -5.90 -37.09
C ARG A 446 -54.30 -6.27 -35.71
N LEU A 447 -55.03 -7.04 -34.91
CA LEU A 447 -54.58 -7.53 -33.61
C LEU A 447 -53.38 -8.44 -33.75
N ILE A 448 -53.34 -9.29 -34.76
CA ILE A 448 -52.21 -10.18 -35.03
C ILE A 448 -50.98 -9.37 -35.43
N ASP A 449 -51.13 -8.31 -36.23
CA ASP A 449 -50.00 -7.42 -36.57
C ASP A 449 -49.47 -6.70 -35.33
N GLN A 450 -50.32 -6.24 -34.42
CA GLN A 450 -49.93 -5.68 -33.14
C GLN A 450 -49.18 -6.69 -32.24
N VAL A 451 -49.62 -7.95 -32.19
CA VAL A 451 -48.88 -9.02 -31.50
C VAL A 451 -47.51 -9.21 -32.10
N ARG A 452 -47.42 -9.21 -33.43
CA ARG A 452 -46.15 -9.34 -34.12
C ARG A 452 -45.20 -8.19 -33.81
N ASP A 453 -45.68 -6.96 -33.79
CA ASP A 453 -44.92 -5.79 -33.45
C ASP A 453 -44.42 -5.83 -31.99
N ALA A 454 -45.29 -6.27 -31.05
CA ALA A 454 -44.91 -6.47 -29.66
C ALA A 454 -43.79 -7.55 -29.52
N MET A 455 -43.95 -8.67 -30.24
CA MET A 455 -42.94 -9.73 -30.27
C MET A 455 -41.62 -9.29 -30.88
N GLN A 456 -41.65 -8.53 -31.95
CA GLN A 456 -40.44 -7.96 -32.59
C GLN A 456 -39.74 -6.96 -31.64
N ALA A 457 -40.50 -6.11 -30.96
CA ALA A 457 -39.98 -5.21 -29.95
C ALA A 457 -39.35 -5.94 -28.75
N ALA A 458 -39.95 -7.07 -28.31
CA ALA A 458 -39.36 -7.92 -27.28
C ALA A 458 -38.05 -8.57 -27.71
N GLY A 459 -37.90 -8.93 -29.00
CA GLY A 459 -36.68 -9.53 -29.56
C GLY A 459 -35.44 -8.60 -29.59
N GLN A 460 -35.65 -7.29 -29.48
CA GLN A 460 -34.57 -6.28 -29.48
C GLN A 460 -33.95 -6.10 -28.09
N VAL A 461 -33.48 -7.15 -27.44
CA VAL A 461 -32.97 -7.13 -26.05
C VAL A 461 -31.76 -6.20 -25.84
N ASP A 462 -30.84 -6.18 -26.82
CA ASP A 462 -29.52 -5.53 -26.67
C ASP A 462 -29.35 -4.21 -27.44
N SER A 463 -30.31 -3.85 -28.28
CA SER A 463 -30.22 -2.66 -29.11
C SER A 463 -30.90 -1.45 -28.44
N ARG A 464 -30.21 -0.32 -28.36
CA ARG A 464 -30.94 0.93 -28.22
C ARG A 464 -31.94 1.00 -29.39
N SER A 465 -33.22 1.09 -29.07
CA SER A 465 -34.22 1.29 -30.11
C SER A 465 -33.87 2.55 -30.89
N PRO A 466 -33.81 2.51 -32.23
CA PRO A 466 -33.49 3.69 -33.03
C PRO A 466 -34.56 4.77 -32.84
N GLY A 467 -34.15 6.01 -32.95
CA GLY A 467 -35.02 7.17 -32.80
C GLY A 467 -34.87 7.94 -31.49
N SER A 468 -35.50 9.09 -31.40
CA SER A 468 -35.52 9.93 -30.21
C SER A 468 -36.25 9.26 -29.05
N ALA A 469 -36.10 9.79 -27.82
CA ALA A 469 -36.84 9.29 -26.67
C ALA A 469 -38.35 9.46 -26.86
N SER A 470 -38.79 10.55 -27.47
CA SER A 470 -40.19 10.81 -27.83
C SER A 470 -40.74 9.78 -28.81
N ASP A 471 -40.00 9.42 -29.88
CA ASP A 471 -40.42 8.40 -30.84
C ASP A 471 -40.57 7.03 -30.16
N ARG A 472 -39.70 6.76 -29.19
CA ARG A 472 -39.76 5.50 -28.41
C ARG A 472 -40.96 5.45 -27.48
N LEU A 473 -41.34 6.58 -26.85
CA LEU A 473 -42.56 6.70 -26.04
C LEU A 473 -43.82 6.50 -26.88
N GLU A 474 -43.89 7.11 -28.08
CA GLU A 474 -44.99 6.92 -29.01
C GLU A 474 -45.14 5.44 -29.45
N ARG A 475 -44.03 4.77 -29.74
CA ARG A 475 -44.04 3.32 -30.03
C ARG A 475 -44.52 2.47 -28.86
N VAL A 476 -44.08 2.79 -27.62
CA VAL A 476 -44.56 2.10 -26.42
C VAL A 476 -46.05 2.30 -26.26
N ALA A 477 -46.58 3.52 -26.39
CA ALA A 477 -48.00 3.80 -26.32
C ALA A 477 -48.77 3.07 -27.42
N GLY A 478 -48.25 2.98 -28.64
CA GLY A 478 -48.83 2.26 -29.76
C GLY A 478 -49.01 0.78 -29.51
N VAL A 479 -48.03 0.10 -28.89
CA VAL A 479 -48.16 -1.32 -28.51
C VAL A 479 -49.31 -1.55 -27.51
N TRP A 480 -49.49 -0.63 -26.56
CA TRP A 480 -50.52 -0.75 -25.53
C TRP A 480 -51.91 -0.27 -25.96
N ALA A 481 -52.01 0.52 -27.05
CA ALA A 481 -53.27 1.06 -27.54
C ALA A 481 -54.27 -0.01 -27.98
N GLY A 482 -53.78 -1.22 -28.36
CA GLY A 482 -54.62 -2.35 -28.65
C GLY A 482 -55.20 -3.07 -27.43
N ILE A 483 -54.65 -2.79 -26.23
CA ILE A 483 -55.05 -3.44 -24.97
C ILE A 483 -55.92 -2.50 -24.15
N MET A 484 -55.54 -1.24 -24.05
CA MET A 484 -56.25 -0.21 -23.29
C MET A 484 -56.13 1.15 -23.99
N PRO A 485 -57.10 2.10 -23.79
CA PRO A 485 -57.02 3.42 -24.37
C PRO A 485 -55.85 4.19 -23.77
N VAL A 486 -54.78 4.42 -24.55
CA VAL A 486 -53.58 5.15 -24.14
C VAL A 486 -53.56 6.48 -24.86
N ARG A 487 -53.61 7.60 -24.13
CA ARG A 487 -53.39 8.94 -24.66
C ARG A 487 -52.03 9.49 -24.16
N LEU A 488 -51.04 9.52 -25.04
CA LEU A 488 -49.74 10.11 -24.74
C LEU A 488 -49.74 11.61 -25.09
N VAL A 489 -49.46 12.44 -24.10
CA VAL A 489 -49.31 13.90 -24.29
C VAL A 489 -47.91 14.28 -23.82
N ILE A 490 -47.05 14.71 -24.74
CA ILE A 490 -45.68 15.18 -24.45
C ILE A 490 -45.63 16.65 -24.91
N ASP A 491 -45.44 17.57 -23.98
CA ASP A 491 -45.24 18.97 -24.35
C ASP A 491 -43.89 19.17 -25.05
N GLN A 492 -43.75 20.30 -25.77
CA GLN A 492 -42.58 20.57 -26.58
C GLN A 492 -41.29 20.71 -25.72
N ALA A 493 -41.40 21.25 -24.52
CA ALA A 493 -40.25 21.41 -23.62
C ALA A 493 -39.81 20.07 -23.03
N ALA A 494 -40.75 19.20 -22.66
CA ALA A 494 -40.48 17.85 -22.22
C ALA A 494 -39.84 16.99 -23.34
N ARG A 495 -40.38 17.12 -24.59
CA ARG A 495 -39.82 16.46 -25.78
C ARG A 495 -38.36 16.87 -25.99
N ALA A 496 -38.06 18.14 -25.98
CA ALA A 496 -36.73 18.67 -26.18
C ALA A 496 -35.75 18.18 -25.08
N ARG A 497 -36.16 18.12 -23.82
CA ARG A 497 -35.34 17.63 -22.69
C ARG A 497 -35.05 16.13 -22.78
N LEU A 498 -36.07 15.31 -23.06
CA LEU A 498 -35.94 13.86 -23.19
C LEU A 498 -35.02 13.49 -24.35
N ASP A 499 -35.08 14.22 -25.45
CA ASP A 499 -34.30 13.95 -26.64
C ASP A 499 -32.85 14.50 -26.53
N ALA A 500 -32.64 15.57 -25.72
CA ALA A 500 -31.31 16.11 -25.46
C ALA A 500 -30.44 15.29 -24.52
N ASP A 501 -31.04 14.55 -23.55
CA ASP A 501 -30.35 13.68 -22.62
C ASP A 501 -30.78 12.22 -22.82
N PRO A 502 -29.97 11.42 -23.51
CA PRO A 502 -30.29 10.02 -23.80
C PRO A 502 -30.55 9.15 -22.57
N ASP A 503 -29.88 9.41 -21.45
CA ASP A 503 -30.01 8.61 -20.23
C ASP A 503 -31.34 8.95 -19.51
N SER A 504 -31.70 10.21 -19.41
CA SER A 504 -33.02 10.65 -18.92
C SER A 504 -34.15 10.19 -19.85
N GLY A 505 -33.92 10.23 -21.17
CA GLY A 505 -34.87 9.74 -22.17
C GLY A 505 -35.12 8.23 -22.03
N ASP A 506 -34.07 7.43 -21.86
CA ASP A 506 -34.16 5.98 -21.63
C ASP A 506 -34.92 5.67 -20.32
N ALA A 507 -34.60 6.40 -19.23
CA ALA A 507 -35.32 6.26 -17.96
C ALA A 507 -36.82 6.61 -18.09
N GLY A 508 -37.14 7.68 -18.80
CA GLY A 508 -38.53 8.10 -19.05
C GLY A 508 -39.34 7.03 -19.80
N VAL A 509 -38.75 6.44 -20.83
CA VAL A 509 -39.37 5.34 -21.59
C VAL A 509 -39.64 4.12 -20.70
N GLU A 510 -38.69 3.73 -19.82
CA GLU A 510 -38.87 2.60 -18.91
C GLU A 510 -39.94 2.88 -17.85
N VAL A 511 -39.98 4.10 -17.29
CA VAL A 511 -41.03 4.49 -16.32
C VAL A 511 -42.44 4.39 -16.95
N VAL A 512 -42.61 4.94 -18.15
CA VAL A 512 -43.89 4.87 -18.85
C VAL A 512 -44.28 3.42 -19.15
N ARG A 513 -43.35 2.59 -19.58
CA ARG A 513 -43.56 1.16 -19.83
C ARG A 513 -44.01 0.41 -18.57
N GLU A 514 -43.38 0.65 -17.45
CA GLU A 514 -43.75 0.05 -16.16
C GLU A 514 -45.13 0.52 -15.70
N LEU A 515 -45.46 1.80 -15.88
CA LEU A 515 -46.78 2.32 -15.56
C LEU A 515 -47.89 1.66 -16.40
N LEU A 516 -47.69 1.50 -17.71
CA LEU A 516 -48.63 0.82 -18.59
C LEU A 516 -48.76 -0.66 -18.25
N LEU A 517 -47.67 -1.36 -17.94
CA LEU A 517 -47.69 -2.74 -17.48
C LEU A 517 -48.49 -2.91 -16.18
N ASN A 518 -48.28 -2.02 -15.22
CA ASN A 518 -48.98 -2.02 -13.94
C ASN A 518 -50.46 -1.65 -14.11
N ALA A 519 -50.79 -0.71 -14.96
CA ALA A 519 -52.18 -0.37 -15.29
C ALA A 519 -52.93 -1.57 -15.90
N ALA A 520 -52.27 -2.29 -16.82
CA ALA A 520 -52.87 -3.48 -17.43
C ALA A 520 -53.05 -4.66 -16.44
N ARG A 521 -52.15 -4.81 -15.48
CA ARG A 521 -52.19 -5.89 -14.48
C ARG A 521 -53.15 -5.62 -13.33
N HIS A 522 -53.23 -4.39 -12.87
CA HIS A 522 -53.89 -4.05 -11.62
C HIS A 522 -55.02 -3.03 -11.77
N GLY A 523 -55.10 -2.36 -12.90
CA GLY A 523 -56.07 -1.30 -13.14
C GLY A 523 -57.48 -1.75 -13.50
N GLY A 524 -57.75 -3.07 -13.64
CA GLY A 524 -59.04 -3.54 -14.08
C GLY A 524 -59.50 -2.88 -15.39
N ALA A 525 -58.53 -2.53 -16.25
CA ALA A 525 -58.76 -1.83 -17.49
C ALA A 525 -59.55 -2.75 -18.44
N THR A 526 -60.85 -2.66 -18.35
CA THR A 526 -61.80 -3.14 -19.34
C THR A 526 -62.04 -2.06 -20.38
#